data_76627fc0ee437867aaf68cbd47a0abac
#
_entry.id   76627fc0ee437867aaf68cbd47a0abac
#
_cell.length_a   1.000
_cell.length_b   1.000
_cell.length_c   1.000
_cell.angle_alpha   90.00
_cell.angle_beta   90.00
_cell.angle_gamma   90.00
#
_symmetry.space_group_name_H-M   'P 1'
#
loop_
_entity.id
_entity.type
_entity.pdbx_description
1 polymer ?
#
loop_
_entity_poly.entity_id
_entity_poly.type
_entity_poly.pdbx_seq_one_letter_code
_entity_poly.pdbx_strand_id
1 'polypeptide(L)'
;MSIVVLSLIAVSCNKNPFVVTQINCPAVAIVSNTGNLFRFASDDRNQEDVLFSANISAINTECLQGEGVIETVEFNISVRRGPQLGSEEVIIPYFVALMRDNNLITAKRIYEVKVRFAQGEDFVTIRETIVQAFEEVDIARRYDYELLVGFQLTADELAFNVLH
;
A
#
# COMPACT_ATOMS: atom_id res chain seq x y z
N MET A 1 54.21 -51.08 0.22
CA MET A 1 52.96 -50.90 -0.46
C MET A 1 51.95 -50.31 0.56
N SER A 2 51.87 -48.94 0.64
CA SER A 2 51.00 -48.21 1.61
C SER A 2 49.74 -47.89 0.97
N ILE A 3 48.61 -48.37 1.53
CA ILE A 3 47.24 -48.08 1.09
C ILE A 3 46.79 -46.83 1.87
N VAL A 4 46.59 -45.71 1.15
CA VAL A 4 45.99 -44.50 1.69
C VAL A 4 44.46 -44.62 1.53
N VAL A 5 43.78 -44.77 2.66
CA VAL A 5 42.31 -44.76 2.71
C VAL A 5 41.83 -43.30 2.73
N LEU A 6 41.24 -42.87 1.64
CA LEU A 6 40.64 -41.54 1.48
C LEU A 6 39.20 -41.57 2.06
N SER A 7 39.01 -40.99 3.28
CA SER A 7 37.71 -40.87 3.92
C SER A 7 36.95 -39.71 3.27
N LEU A 8 35.89 -39.98 2.49
CA LEU A 8 34.90 -39.00 2.02
C LEU A 8 34.04 -38.56 3.21
N ILE A 9 34.19 -37.34 3.65
CA ILE A 9 33.25 -36.70 4.58
C ILE A 9 32.07 -36.20 3.78
N ALA A 10 30.92 -36.91 3.85
CA ALA A 10 29.66 -36.47 3.32
C ALA A 10 29.11 -35.36 4.23
N VAL A 11 29.21 -34.09 3.82
CA VAL A 11 28.52 -32.98 4.46
C VAL A 11 27.04 -33.07 4.09
N SER A 12 26.27 -33.68 4.98
CA SER A 12 24.78 -33.71 4.87
C SER A 12 24.24 -32.30 5.16
N CYS A 13 23.81 -31.59 4.12
CA CYS A 13 22.97 -30.38 4.28
C CYS A 13 21.60 -30.80 4.83
N ASN A 14 21.45 -30.81 6.14
CA ASN A 14 20.20 -31.14 6.82
C ASN A 14 19.25 -29.93 6.82
N LYS A 15 18.83 -29.47 5.63
CA LYS A 15 17.68 -28.57 5.50
C LYS A 15 16.45 -29.43 5.27
N ASN A 16 15.61 -29.50 6.29
CA ASN A 16 14.32 -30.17 6.17
C ASN A 16 13.47 -29.42 5.13
N PRO A 17 13.17 -29.99 3.94
CA PRO A 17 12.41 -29.31 2.90
C PRO A 17 10.94 -29.09 3.26
N PHE A 18 10.48 -29.64 4.40
CA PHE A 18 9.11 -29.50 4.89
C PHE A 18 8.97 -28.44 6.00
N VAL A 19 10.02 -27.73 6.37
CA VAL A 19 9.92 -26.57 7.27
C VAL A 19 9.40 -25.39 6.45
N VAL A 20 8.10 -25.20 6.47
CA VAL A 20 7.45 -23.98 5.99
C VAL A 20 7.61 -22.94 7.09
N THR A 21 8.45 -21.93 6.87
CA THR A 21 8.48 -20.76 7.73
C THR A 21 7.21 -19.95 7.45
N GLN A 22 6.27 -20.02 8.36
CA GLN A 22 5.04 -19.23 8.27
C GLN A 22 5.40 -17.79 8.61
N ILE A 23 5.28 -16.89 7.63
CA ILE A 23 5.47 -15.45 7.82
C ILE A 23 4.14 -14.89 8.33
N ASN A 24 4.13 -14.40 9.55
CA ASN A 24 2.94 -13.83 10.21
C ASN A 24 2.85 -12.32 9.96
N CYS A 25 2.80 -11.91 8.69
CA CYS A 25 2.68 -10.52 8.31
C CYS A 25 1.26 -10.23 7.85
N PRO A 26 0.69 -9.06 8.21
CA PRO A 26 -0.59 -8.60 7.69
C PRO A 26 -0.59 -8.56 6.16
N ALA A 27 -1.72 -8.83 5.56
CA ALA A 27 -1.92 -8.56 4.14
C ALA A 27 -2.10 -7.04 3.94
N VAL A 28 -1.64 -6.53 2.80
CA VAL A 28 -1.84 -5.12 2.43
C VAL A 28 -2.67 -5.05 1.16
N ALA A 29 -3.72 -4.23 1.16
CA ALA A 29 -4.61 -4.09 0.02
C ALA A 29 -5.09 -2.64 -0.17
N ILE A 30 -5.37 -2.29 -1.43
CA ILE A 30 -6.13 -1.08 -1.76
C ILE A 30 -7.62 -1.42 -1.60
N VAL A 31 -8.35 -0.59 -0.84
CA VAL A 31 -9.80 -0.76 -0.69
C VAL A 31 -10.48 -0.55 -2.04
N SER A 32 -11.39 -1.46 -2.39
CA SER A 32 -12.14 -1.38 -3.64
C SER A 32 -12.79 0.00 -3.82
N ASN A 33 -12.68 0.53 -5.03
CA ASN A 33 -13.20 1.84 -5.44
C ASN A 33 -12.60 3.06 -4.72
N THR A 34 -11.56 2.88 -3.88
CA THR A 34 -10.85 4.01 -3.24
C THR A 34 -9.43 4.22 -3.75
N GLY A 35 -8.97 3.38 -4.68
CA GLY A 35 -7.65 3.49 -5.31
C GLY A 35 -7.54 4.59 -6.35
N ASN A 36 -8.66 5.20 -6.75
CA ASN A 36 -8.74 6.33 -7.67
C ASN A 36 -9.43 7.51 -7.00
N LEU A 37 -8.99 8.71 -7.33
CA LEU A 37 -9.62 9.96 -6.93
C LEU A 37 -9.76 10.84 -8.17
N PHE A 38 -10.97 11.35 -8.41
CA PHE A 38 -11.27 12.34 -9.43
C PHE A 38 -11.86 13.58 -8.78
N ARG A 39 -11.31 14.74 -9.07
CA ARG A 39 -11.84 16.03 -8.64
C ARG A 39 -12.30 16.83 -9.84
N PHE A 40 -13.52 17.34 -9.80
CA PHE A 40 -14.15 18.09 -10.87
C PHE A 40 -14.43 19.54 -10.41
N ALA A 41 -14.44 20.44 -11.38
CA ALA A 41 -14.78 21.84 -11.17
C ALA A 41 -16.31 22.06 -11.08
N SER A 42 -17.10 21.13 -11.63
CA SER A 42 -18.56 21.19 -11.66
C SER A 42 -19.20 19.84 -11.30
N ASP A 43 -20.50 19.86 -11.02
CA ASP A 43 -21.29 18.65 -10.74
C ASP A 43 -21.58 17.82 -11.99
N ASP A 44 -21.37 18.35 -13.18
CA ASP A 44 -21.58 17.65 -14.47
C ASP A 44 -20.57 16.53 -14.69
N ARG A 45 -19.41 16.61 -14.02
CA ARG A 45 -18.34 15.59 -13.99
C ARG A 45 -17.90 15.11 -15.37
N ASN A 46 -17.84 16.05 -16.32
CA ASN A 46 -17.31 15.79 -17.65
C ASN A 46 -15.78 15.75 -17.64
N GLN A 47 -15.19 15.13 -18.64
CA GLN A 47 -13.74 15.07 -18.78
C GLN A 47 -13.10 16.46 -18.88
N GLU A 48 -13.80 17.44 -19.45
CA GLU A 48 -13.36 18.82 -19.58
C GLU A 48 -13.38 19.58 -18.25
N ASP A 49 -14.14 19.09 -17.27
CA ASP A 49 -14.31 19.68 -15.92
C ASP A 49 -13.29 19.13 -14.90
N VAL A 50 -12.41 18.21 -15.29
CA VAL A 50 -11.46 17.60 -14.37
C VAL A 50 -10.47 18.64 -13.85
N LEU A 51 -10.41 18.80 -12.54
CA LEU A 51 -9.34 19.54 -11.85
C LEU A 51 -8.07 18.69 -11.80
N PHE A 52 -8.17 17.49 -11.28
CA PHE A 52 -7.09 16.50 -11.28
C PHE A 52 -7.64 15.09 -11.07
N SER A 53 -6.85 14.11 -11.42
CA SER A 53 -7.06 12.71 -11.06
C SER A 53 -5.85 12.16 -10.36
N ALA A 54 -6.06 11.22 -9.44
CA ALA A 54 -4.99 10.52 -8.74
C ALA A 54 -5.25 9.02 -8.68
N ASN A 55 -4.17 8.23 -8.61
CA ASN A 55 -4.23 6.78 -8.50
C ASN A 55 -3.18 6.27 -7.52
N ILE A 56 -3.56 5.32 -6.65
CA ILE A 56 -2.65 4.55 -5.80
C ILE A 56 -2.25 3.28 -6.53
N SER A 57 -0.96 3.00 -6.57
CA SER A 57 -0.40 1.84 -7.29
C SER A 57 0.91 1.36 -6.68
N ALA A 58 1.45 0.26 -7.21
CA ALA A 58 2.78 -0.26 -6.89
C ALA A 58 3.00 -0.49 -5.38
N ILE A 59 2.03 -1.15 -4.71
CA ILE A 59 2.20 -1.53 -3.30
C ILE A 59 3.34 -2.55 -3.20
N ASN A 60 4.31 -2.23 -2.36
CA ASN A 60 5.40 -3.11 -1.95
C ASN A 60 5.42 -3.18 -0.42
N THR A 61 5.71 -4.35 0.12
CA THR A 61 5.74 -4.57 1.57
C THR A 61 7.02 -5.26 1.99
N GLU A 62 7.59 -4.78 3.10
CA GLU A 62 8.68 -5.44 3.81
C GLU A 62 8.24 -5.71 5.24
N CYS A 63 8.44 -6.94 5.71
CA CYS A 63 8.02 -7.35 7.03
C CYS A 63 9.21 -7.92 7.80
N LEU A 64 9.48 -7.34 8.96
CA LEU A 64 10.49 -7.79 9.92
C LEU A 64 9.80 -8.43 11.11
N GLN A 65 10.19 -9.67 11.42
CA GLN A 65 9.71 -10.42 12.57
C GLN A 65 10.81 -10.51 13.64
N GLY A 66 10.41 -10.23 14.89
CA GLY A 66 11.25 -10.31 16.08
C GLY A 66 10.39 -10.68 17.30
N GLU A 67 10.52 -9.93 18.41
CA GLU A 67 9.58 -10.01 19.53
C GLU A 67 8.18 -9.50 19.14
N GLY A 68 8.11 -8.64 18.13
CA GLY A 68 6.92 -8.16 17.45
C GLY A 68 7.07 -8.24 15.94
N VAL A 69 6.17 -7.60 15.21
CA VAL A 69 6.20 -7.45 13.75
C VAL A 69 6.26 -5.98 13.40
N ILE A 70 7.16 -5.61 12.50
CA ILE A 70 7.21 -4.28 11.88
C ILE A 70 6.96 -4.48 10.39
N GLU A 71 5.91 -3.88 9.90
CA GLU A 71 5.58 -3.88 8.49
C GLU A 71 5.79 -2.49 7.88
N THR A 72 6.59 -2.45 6.82
CA THR A 72 6.81 -1.26 6.01
C THR A 72 6.06 -1.43 4.71
N VAL A 73 5.18 -0.49 4.42
CA VAL A 73 4.38 -0.45 3.20
C VAL A 73 4.79 0.74 2.38
N GLU A 74 5.24 0.51 1.16
CA GLU A 74 5.52 1.54 0.17
C GLU A 74 4.48 1.50 -0.94
N PHE A 75 4.03 2.65 -1.41
CA PHE A 75 3.14 2.76 -2.56
C PHE A 75 3.34 4.09 -3.29
N ASN A 76 2.91 4.13 -4.54
CA ASN A 76 2.96 5.34 -5.35
C ASN A 76 1.58 6.01 -5.40
N ILE A 77 1.57 7.33 -5.26
CA ILE A 77 0.44 8.20 -5.60
C ILE A 77 0.83 8.94 -6.88
N SER A 78 0.20 8.58 -7.97
CA SER A 78 0.38 9.22 -9.28
C SER A 78 -0.76 10.22 -9.50
N VAL A 79 -0.42 11.45 -9.82
CA VAL A 79 -1.38 12.55 -9.97
C VAL A 79 -1.26 13.17 -11.36
N ARG A 80 -2.38 13.31 -12.03
CA ARG A 80 -2.49 13.97 -13.34
C ARG A 80 -3.28 15.26 -13.20
N ARG A 81 -2.70 16.35 -13.70
CA ARG A 81 -3.35 17.64 -13.82
C ARG A 81 -4.49 17.58 -14.85
N GLY A 82 -5.63 18.13 -14.51
CA GLY A 82 -6.75 18.31 -15.43
C GLY A 82 -6.77 19.72 -16.05
N PRO A 83 -7.56 19.92 -17.10
CA PRO A 83 -7.60 21.19 -17.84
C PRO A 83 -8.13 22.36 -17.00
N GLN A 84 -8.94 22.08 -15.97
CA GLN A 84 -9.57 23.12 -15.14
C GLN A 84 -8.75 23.47 -13.88
N LEU A 85 -7.59 22.82 -13.64
CA LEU A 85 -6.79 23.12 -12.47
C LEU A 85 -6.05 24.45 -12.63
N GLY A 86 -6.52 25.48 -11.93
CA GLY A 86 -5.89 26.81 -11.88
C GLY A 86 -4.71 26.90 -10.89
N SER A 87 -4.57 25.92 -9.98
CA SER A 87 -3.52 25.91 -8.97
C SER A 87 -2.31 25.08 -9.41
N GLU A 88 -1.11 25.46 -8.96
CA GLU A 88 0.10 24.63 -9.09
C GLU A 88 0.21 23.56 -8.01
N GLU A 89 -0.60 23.62 -6.95
CA GLU A 89 -0.57 22.70 -5.83
C GLU A 89 -1.94 22.12 -5.55
N VAL A 90 -2.00 20.80 -5.26
CA VAL A 90 -3.17 20.09 -4.79
C VAL A 90 -2.85 19.32 -3.51
N ILE A 91 -3.84 19.19 -2.63
CA ILE A 91 -3.77 18.38 -1.41
C ILE A 91 -4.65 17.16 -1.61
N ILE A 92 -4.08 15.98 -1.41
CA ILE A 92 -4.74 14.71 -1.63
C ILE A 92 -4.81 13.96 -0.31
N PRO A 93 -6.01 13.79 0.27
CA PRO A 93 -6.20 13.00 1.46
C PRO A 93 -6.25 11.50 1.13
N TYR A 94 -5.49 10.70 1.87
CA TYR A 94 -5.57 9.24 1.82
C TYR A 94 -5.64 8.68 3.24
N PHE A 95 -6.09 7.45 3.37
CA PHE A 95 -6.15 6.77 4.66
C PHE A 95 -5.34 5.48 4.65
N VAL A 96 -4.88 5.12 5.85
CA VAL A 96 -4.42 3.79 6.18
C VAL A 96 -5.30 3.29 7.33
N ALA A 97 -5.87 2.10 7.16
CA ALA A 97 -6.71 1.48 8.17
C ALA A 97 -6.20 0.08 8.51
N LEU A 98 -6.34 -0.28 9.77
CA LEU A 98 -6.09 -1.63 10.25
C LEU A 98 -7.43 -2.33 10.43
N MET A 99 -7.64 -3.38 9.67
CA MET A 99 -8.82 -4.24 9.74
C MET A 99 -8.45 -5.57 10.43
N ARG A 100 -9.33 -6.07 11.28
CA ARG A 100 -9.23 -7.37 11.93
C ARG A 100 -10.39 -8.26 11.53
N ASP A 101 -10.11 -9.55 11.36
CA ASP A 101 -11.10 -10.59 11.05
C ASP A 101 -11.96 -10.27 9.81
N ASN A 102 -11.40 -9.54 8.84
CA ASN A 102 -12.03 -9.12 7.58
C ASN A 102 -13.33 -8.29 7.73
N ASN A 103 -13.61 -7.75 8.90
CA ASN A 103 -14.86 -7.03 9.14
C ASN A 103 -14.78 -5.87 10.14
N LEU A 104 -13.75 -5.81 10.98
CA LEU A 104 -13.65 -4.80 12.04
C LEU A 104 -12.49 -3.86 11.79
N ILE A 105 -12.78 -2.60 11.48
CA ILE A 105 -11.76 -1.55 11.46
C ILE A 105 -11.38 -1.20 12.91
N THR A 106 -10.17 -1.56 13.30
CA THR A 106 -9.64 -1.33 14.65
C THR A 106 -8.90 -0.01 14.78
N ALA A 107 -8.34 0.49 13.68
CA ALA A 107 -7.70 1.80 13.60
C ALA A 107 -7.82 2.37 12.19
N LYS A 108 -7.93 3.69 12.09
CA LYS A 108 -7.87 4.43 10.83
C LYS A 108 -7.14 5.75 11.05
N ARG A 109 -6.19 6.04 10.17
CA ARG A 109 -5.50 7.33 10.15
C ARG A 109 -5.59 7.94 8.77
N ILE A 110 -5.86 9.25 8.73
CA ILE A 110 -5.91 10.03 7.49
C ILE A 110 -4.62 10.82 7.40
N TYR A 111 -4.04 10.82 6.20
CA TYR A 111 -2.85 11.55 5.82
C TYR A 111 -3.19 12.49 4.68
N GLU A 112 -2.35 13.51 4.49
CA GLU A 112 -2.46 14.44 3.38
C GLU A 112 -1.10 14.52 2.67
N VAL A 113 -1.12 14.35 1.36
CA VAL A 113 0.06 14.58 0.52
C VAL A 113 -0.15 15.85 -0.30
N LYS A 114 0.87 16.72 -0.30
CA LYS A 114 0.91 17.92 -1.12
C LYS A 114 1.65 17.62 -2.41
N VAL A 115 0.97 17.82 -3.52
CA VAL A 115 1.52 17.61 -4.85
C VAL A 115 1.65 18.95 -5.54
N ARG A 116 2.86 19.27 -5.99
CA ARG A 116 3.12 20.49 -6.74
C ARG A 116 3.56 20.14 -8.16
N PHE A 117 2.87 20.74 -9.12
CA PHE A 117 3.22 20.64 -10.53
C PHE A 117 4.21 21.73 -10.89
N ALA A 118 5.36 21.37 -11.44
CA ALA A 118 6.27 22.36 -12.02
C ALA A 118 5.66 22.95 -13.31
N GLN A 119 6.23 24.05 -13.77
CA GLN A 119 5.75 24.70 -15.00
C GLN A 119 5.87 23.74 -16.20
N GLY A 120 4.72 23.46 -16.84
CA GLY A 120 4.63 22.54 -17.99
C GLY A 120 4.59 21.05 -17.60
N GLU A 121 4.48 20.73 -16.30
CA GLU A 121 4.33 19.37 -15.82
C GLU A 121 2.85 19.07 -15.54
N ASP A 122 2.34 18.01 -16.18
CA ASP A 122 0.95 17.57 -16.02
C ASP A 122 0.81 16.26 -15.25
N PHE A 123 1.95 15.66 -14.83
CA PHE A 123 1.95 14.38 -14.15
C PHE A 123 3.07 14.31 -13.11
N VAL A 124 2.71 13.94 -11.88
CA VAL A 124 3.64 13.78 -10.76
C VAL A 124 3.39 12.44 -10.09
N THR A 125 4.45 11.74 -9.72
CA THR A 125 4.36 10.53 -8.88
C THR A 125 5.14 10.76 -7.59
N ILE A 126 4.46 10.51 -6.47
CA ILE A 126 5.03 10.56 -5.13
C ILE A 126 5.04 9.16 -4.56
N ARG A 127 6.14 8.78 -3.90
CA ARG A 127 6.24 7.55 -3.11
C ARG A 127 5.94 7.87 -1.67
N GLU A 128 4.97 7.15 -1.11
CA GLU A 128 4.63 7.20 0.31
C GLU A 128 5.14 5.94 1.01
N THR A 129 5.52 6.09 2.27
CA THR A 129 6.00 4.99 3.10
C THR A 129 5.29 5.03 4.44
N ILE A 130 4.64 3.92 4.81
CA ILE A 130 3.97 3.74 6.09
C ILE A 130 4.66 2.62 6.85
N VAL A 131 4.93 2.85 8.13
CA VAL A 131 5.48 1.83 9.04
C VAL A 131 4.43 1.52 10.10
N GLN A 132 4.03 0.25 10.19
CA GLN A 132 3.13 -0.25 11.20
C GLN A 132 3.85 -1.27 12.09
N ALA A 133 3.87 -1.01 13.41
CA ALA A 133 4.40 -1.94 14.40
C ALA A 133 3.26 -2.70 15.08
N PHE A 134 3.46 -3.98 15.35
CA PHE A 134 2.61 -4.86 16.13
C PHE A 134 3.45 -5.44 17.28
N GLU A 135 3.01 -5.23 18.51
CA GLU A 135 3.79 -5.59 19.71
C GLU A 135 3.91 -7.10 19.92
N GLU A 136 2.87 -7.85 19.49
CA GLU A 136 2.85 -9.31 19.59
C GLU A 136 2.79 -9.95 18.20
N VAL A 137 3.63 -10.96 17.95
CA VAL A 137 3.70 -11.66 16.65
C VAL A 137 2.39 -12.38 16.32
N ASP A 138 1.70 -12.91 17.34
CA ASP A 138 0.42 -13.58 17.16
C ASP A 138 -0.71 -12.65 16.70
N ILE A 139 -0.61 -11.35 17.02
CA ILE A 139 -1.56 -10.32 16.60
C ILE A 139 -1.41 -9.99 15.11
N ALA A 140 -0.20 -10.12 14.56
CA ALA A 140 0.11 -9.80 13.17
C ALA A 140 -0.13 -10.95 12.19
N ARG A 141 -0.96 -11.92 12.55
CA ARG A 141 -1.28 -13.02 11.64
C ARG A 141 -2.01 -12.50 10.39
N ARG A 142 -1.59 -13.01 9.23
CA ARG A 142 -2.11 -12.59 7.93
C ARG A 142 -3.64 -12.68 7.82
N TYR A 143 -4.25 -13.64 8.50
CA TYR A 143 -5.70 -13.86 8.43
C TYR A 143 -6.48 -13.04 9.45
N ASP A 144 -5.80 -12.50 10.46
CA ASP A 144 -6.43 -11.77 11.54
C ASP A 144 -6.40 -10.26 11.28
N TYR A 145 -5.34 -9.77 10.61
CA TYR A 145 -5.15 -8.34 10.34
C TYR A 145 -4.81 -8.06 8.88
N GLU A 146 -5.36 -6.95 8.37
CA GLU A 146 -5.05 -6.40 7.06
C GLU A 146 -4.80 -4.90 7.18
N LEU A 147 -3.77 -4.42 6.48
CA LEU A 147 -3.54 -3.00 6.26
C LEU A 147 -4.23 -2.58 4.97
N LEU A 148 -5.16 -1.65 5.10
CA LEU A 148 -5.97 -1.14 4.00
C LEU A 148 -5.54 0.29 3.67
N VAL A 149 -5.29 0.56 2.39
CA VAL A 149 -4.93 1.87 1.87
C VAL A 149 -5.98 2.33 0.87
N GLY A 150 -6.28 3.63 0.85
CA GLY A 150 -7.20 4.21 -0.12
C GLY A 150 -7.25 5.73 -0.01
N PHE A 151 -7.77 6.40 -1.04
CA PHE A 151 -8.07 7.82 -0.94
C PHE A 151 -9.24 8.06 0.00
N GLN A 152 -9.16 9.15 0.78
CA GLN A 152 -10.28 9.60 1.60
C GLN A 152 -11.28 10.34 0.70
N LEU A 153 -12.24 9.57 0.18
CA LEU A 153 -13.28 10.06 -0.74
C LEU A 153 -14.48 10.61 0.00
N THR A 154 -15.15 11.59 -0.60
CA THR A 154 -16.52 11.95 -0.26
C THR A 154 -17.49 10.86 -0.75
N ALA A 155 -18.74 10.89 -0.27
CA ALA A 155 -19.76 9.95 -0.74
C ALA A 155 -19.98 10.04 -2.27
N ASP A 156 -19.93 11.25 -2.81
CA ASP A 156 -20.14 11.50 -4.24
C ASP A 156 -18.96 11.05 -5.10
N GLU A 157 -17.70 11.20 -4.60
CA GLU A 157 -16.51 10.69 -5.26
C GLU A 157 -16.49 9.16 -5.27
N LEU A 158 -16.91 8.55 -4.15
CA LEU A 158 -17.03 7.09 -4.07
C LEU A 158 -18.14 6.58 -5.01
N ALA A 159 -19.30 7.23 -5.05
CA ALA A 159 -20.39 6.86 -5.96
C ALA A 159 -19.94 6.96 -7.42
N PHE A 160 -19.16 7.98 -7.79
CA PHE A 160 -18.57 8.10 -9.11
C PHE A 160 -17.70 6.90 -9.46
N ASN A 161 -16.78 6.52 -8.55
CA ASN A 161 -15.88 5.38 -8.77
C ASN A 161 -16.57 4.02 -8.86
N VAL A 162 -17.73 3.87 -8.20
CA VAL A 162 -18.53 2.62 -8.27
C VAL A 162 -19.23 2.47 -9.62
N LEU A 163 -19.55 3.59 -10.29
CA LEU A 163 -20.30 3.61 -11.54
C LEU A 163 -19.41 3.60 -12.80
N HIS A 164 -18.12 3.89 -12.67
CA HIS A 164 -17.14 4.02 -13.76
C HIS A 164 -15.90 3.15 -13.50
#